data_b969cbeabc48439fa6cf7216f7f53f4b
#
_entry.id   b969cbeabc48439fa6cf7216f7f53f4b
#
_cell.length_a   1.000
_cell.length_b   1.000
_cell.length_c   1.000
_cell.angle_alpha   90.00
_cell.angle_beta   90.00
_cell.angle_gamma   90.00
#
_symmetry.space_group_name_H-M   'P 1'
#
loop_
_entity.id
_entity.type
_entity.pdbx_description
1 polymer ?
#
loop_
_entity_poly.entity_id
_entity_poly.type
_entity_poly.pdbx_seq_one_letter_code
_entity_poly.pdbx_strand_id
1 'polypeptide(L)' 'MEAIVQHLNDLYTQKKGLDLQWEQEHLKEGRYTLNMVKIDRKGREVLSHIRAAEAEKAHMKNRIEDAAPQVSVAT' A
#
# COMPACT_ATOMS: atom_id res chain seq x y z
N MET A 1 3.49 12.49 -10.10
CA MET A 1 4.12 11.19 -9.85
C MET A 1 4.86 11.11 -8.53
N GLU A 2 5.72 12.06 -8.23
CA GLU A 2 6.45 12.06 -6.97
C GLU A 2 5.53 12.04 -5.74
N ALA A 3 4.45 12.82 -5.79
CA ALA A 3 3.50 12.86 -4.67
C ALA A 3 2.86 11.49 -4.41
N ILE A 4 2.55 10.75 -5.46
CA ILE A 4 1.96 9.41 -5.34
C ILE A 4 3.00 8.43 -4.80
N VAL A 5 4.23 8.51 -5.27
CA VAL A 5 5.32 7.65 -4.80
C VAL A 5 5.59 7.89 -3.32
N GLN A 6 5.64 9.16 -2.91
CA GLN A 6 5.83 9.50 -1.50
C GLN A 6 4.68 8.99 -0.64
N HIS A 7 3.46 9.17 -1.12
CA HIS A 7 2.27 8.69 -0.43
C HIS A 7 2.30 7.17 -0.25
N LEU A 8 2.68 6.45 -1.31
CA LEU A 8 2.83 4.99 -1.25
C LEU A 8 3.92 4.58 -0.26
N ASN A 9 5.06 5.27 -0.26
CA ASN A 9 6.14 4.99 0.68
C ASN A 9 5.69 5.19 2.12
N ASP A 10 4.92 6.24 2.39
CA ASP A 10 4.36 6.49 3.72
C ASP A 10 3.41 5.37 4.13
N LEU A 11 2.55 4.94 3.21
CA LEU A 11 1.60 3.86 3.47
C LEU A 11 2.32 2.54 3.72
N TYR A 12 3.33 2.23 2.92
CA TYR A 12 4.13 1.01 3.12
C TYR A 12 4.83 1.03 4.48
N THR A 13 5.36 2.18 4.86
CA THR A 13 6.02 2.35 6.16
C THR A 13 5.03 2.13 7.30
N GLN A 14 3.83 2.70 7.19
CA GLN A 14 2.77 2.51 8.18
C GLN A 14 2.38 1.03 8.29
N LYS A 15 2.18 0.38 7.15
CA LYS A 15 1.80 -1.04 7.12
C LYS A 15 2.87 -1.91 7.76
N LYS A 16 4.12 -1.66 7.43
CA LYS A 16 5.25 -2.38 8.00
C LYS A 16 5.32 -2.21 9.52
N GLY A 17 5.10 -0.99 10.00
CA GLY A 17 5.06 -0.71 11.43
C GLY A 17 3.94 -1.44 12.13
N LEU A 18 2.76 -1.51 11.52
CA LEU A 18 1.62 -2.22 12.07
C LEU A 18 1.87 -3.73 12.11
N ASP A 19 2.46 -4.28 11.07
CA ASP A 19 2.81 -5.70 11.03
C ASP A 19 3.81 -6.05 12.12
N LEU A 20 4.78 -5.19 12.35
CA LEU A 20 5.77 -5.36 13.39
C LEU A 20 5.13 -5.29 14.78
N GLN A 21 4.24 -4.34 15.00
CA GLN A 21 3.50 -4.21 16.25
C GLN A 21 2.66 -5.45 16.53
N TRP A 22 1.99 -5.96 15.50
CA TRP A 22 1.18 -7.17 15.61
C TRP A 22 2.06 -8.37 16.02
N GLU A 23 3.19 -8.53 15.36
CA GLU A 23 4.13 -9.62 15.66
C GLU A 23 4.67 -9.53 17.08
N GLN A 24 5.07 -8.33 17.51
CA GLN A 24 5.57 -8.11 18.86
C GLN A 24 4.52 -8.43 19.92
N GLU A 25 3.28 -8.01 19.66
CA GLU A 25 2.16 -8.29 20.57
C GLU A 25 1.89 -9.80 20.65
N HIS A 26 1.93 -10.47 19.50
CA HIS A 26 1.72 -11.92 19.44
C HIS A 26 2.81 -12.67 20.21
N LEU A 27 4.06 -12.28 20.01
CA LEU A 27 5.19 -12.89 20.72
C LEU A 27 5.11 -12.66 22.23
N LYS A 28 4.69 -11.47 22.62
CA LYS A 28 4.58 -11.08 24.02
C LYS A 28 3.46 -11.83 24.73
N GLU A 29 2.29 -11.84 24.12
CA GLU A 29 1.08 -12.39 24.74
C GLU A 29 0.91 -13.90 24.51
N GLY A 30 1.49 -14.44 23.44
CA GLY A 30 1.35 -15.85 23.10
C GLY A 30 -0.05 -16.26 22.68
N ARG A 31 -0.90 -15.29 22.41
CA ARG A 31 -2.28 -15.50 21.99
C ARG A 31 -2.78 -14.31 21.20
N TYR A 32 -3.93 -14.49 20.56
CA TYR A 32 -4.57 -13.42 19.81
C TYR A 32 -5.31 -12.49 20.76
N THR A 33 -4.88 -11.23 20.83
CA THR A 33 -5.42 -10.25 21.78
C THR A 33 -6.31 -9.24 21.09
N LEU A 34 -7.03 -8.46 21.90
CA LEU A 34 -7.89 -7.39 21.41
C LEU A 34 -7.05 -6.31 20.70
N ASN A 35 -5.87 -6.04 21.22
CA ASN A 35 -4.93 -5.12 20.58
C ASN A 35 -4.55 -5.58 19.18
N MET A 36 -4.33 -6.88 19.02
CA MET A 36 -4.01 -7.46 17.71
C MET A 36 -5.17 -7.30 16.72
N VAL A 37 -6.41 -7.42 17.20
CA VAL A 37 -7.59 -7.16 16.38
C VAL A 37 -7.60 -5.72 15.88
N LYS A 38 -7.29 -4.78 16.76
CA LYS A 38 -7.21 -3.36 16.41
C LYS A 38 -6.11 -3.08 15.40
N ILE A 39 -4.95 -3.69 15.60
CA ILE A 39 -3.81 -3.56 14.67
C ILE A 39 -4.17 -4.14 13.31
N ASP A 40 -4.81 -5.31 13.26
CA ASP A 40 -5.28 -5.93 12.03
C ASP A 40 -6.24 -5.02 11.26
N ARG A 41 -7.20 -4.45 11.99
CA ARG A 41 -8.18 -3.55 11.39
C ARG A 41 -7.49 -2.34 10.75
N LYS A 42 -6.57 -1.74 11.50
CA LYS A 42 -5.79 -0.61 11.01
C LYS A 42 -4.95 -1.01 9.80
N GLY A 43 -4.35 -2.20 9.84
CA GLY A 43 -3.55 -2.72 8.75
C GLY A 43 -4.38 -2.92 7.48
N ARG A 44 -5.61 -3.40 7.60
CA ARG A 44 -6.52 -3.56 6.46
C ARG A 44 -6.89 -2.21 5.86
N GLU A 45 -7.11 -1.22 6.71
CA GLU A 45 -7.39 0.15 6.27
C GLU A 45 -6.23 0.69 5.45
N VAL A 46 -5.01 0.58 5.99
CA VAL A 46 -3.81 1.03 5.31
C VAL A 46 -3.62 0.27 4.00
N LEU A 47 -3.85 -1.04 4.01
CA LEU A 47 -3.75 -1.86 2.80
C LEU A 47 -4.74 -1.42 1.73
N SER A 48 -5.95 -1.05 2.12
CA SER A 48 -6.95 -0.52 1.21
C SER A 48 -6.45 0.76 0.53
N HIS A 49 -5.85 1.65 1.32
CA HIS A 49 -5.26 2.89 0.78
C HIS A 49 -4.07 2.60 -0.14
N ILE A 50 -3.26 1.61 0.20
CA ILE A 50 -2.13 1.18 -0.64
C ILE A 50 -2.64 0.71 -2.00
N ARG A 51 -3.66 -0.13 -2.01
CA ARG A 51 -4.25 -0.66 -3.25
C ARG A 51 -4.82 0.45 -4.12
N ALA A 52 -5.51 1.41 -3.50
CA ALA A 52 -6.06 2.55 -4.21
C ALA A 52 -4.96 3.41 -4.83
N ALA A 53 -3.91 3.69 -4.07
CA ALA A 53 -2.79 4.49 -4.54
C ALA A 53 -1.99 3.77 -5.62
N GLU A 54 -1.80 2.46 -5.49
CA GLU A 54 -1.13 1.66 -6.53
C GLU A 54 -1.93 1.65 -7.82
N ALA A 55 -3.25 1.52 -7.72
CA ALA A 55 -4.13 1.56 -8.88
C ALA A 55 -4.07 2.91 -9.57
N GLU A 56 -4.04 3.99 -8.80
CA GLU A 56 -3.91 5.34 -9.34
C GLU A 56 -2.57 5.52 -10.05
N LYS A 57 -1.50 5.04 -9.44
CA LYS A 57 -0.16 5.10 -10.03
C LYS A 57 -0.11 4.32 -11.35
N ALA A 58 -0.68 3.12 -11.36
CA ALA A 58 -0.73 2.28 -12.55
C ALA A 58 -1.55 2.94 -13.64
N HIS A 59 -2.66 3.56 -13.27
CA HIS A 59 -3.52 4.26 -14.23
C HIS A 59 -2.78 5.43 -14.87
N MET A 60 -2.06 6.20 -14.09
CA MET A 60 -1.26 7.30 -14.61
C MET A 60 -0.13 6.81 -15.51
N LYS A 61 0.52 5.73 -15.14
CA LYS A 61 1.57 5.11 -15.93
C LYS A 61 1.02 4.60 -17.26
N ASN A 62 -0.13 3.92 -17.23
CA ASN A 62 -0.78 3.41 -18.43
C ASN A 62 -1.19 4.55 -19.37
N ARG A 63 -1.63 5.66 -18.82
CA ARG A 63 -1.99 6.83 -19.60
C ARG A 63 -0.78 7.37 -20.36
N ILE A 64 0.37 7.40 -19.73
CA ILE A 64 1.62 7.84 -20.36
C ILE A 64 2.05 6.83 -21.42
N GLU A 65 1.97 5.55 -21.11
CA GLU A 65 2.33 4.48 -22.03
C GLU A 65 1.40 4.42 -23.24
N ASP A 66 0.12 4.67 -23.03
CA ASP A 66 -0.86 4.72 -24.12
C ASP A 66 -0.52 5.85 -25.10
N ALA A 67 -0.06 6.98 -24.59
CA ALA A 67 0.32 8.11 -25.45
C ALA A 67 1.54 7.79 -26.31
N ALA A 68 2.56 7.19 -25.71
CA ALA A 68 3.80 6.84 -26.41
C ALA A 68 3.65 5.62 -27.33
N PRO A 69 3.07 4.50 -26.90
CA PRO A 69 2.90 3.33 -27.75
C PRO A 69 1.97 3.56 -28.95
N GLN A 70 1.00 4.42 -28.80
CA GLN A 70 0.12 4.74 -29.93
C GLN A 70 0.90 5.31 -31.11
N VAL A 71 1.83 6.17 -30.80
CA VAL A 71 2.73 6.73 -31.83
C VAL A 71 3.58 5.63 -32.45
N SER A 72 4.12 4.75 -31.63
CA SER A 72 4.95 3.63 -32.08
C SER A 72 4.17 2.64 -32.93
N VAL A 73 2.96 2.31 -32.51
CA VAL A 73 2.13 1.33 -33.20
C VAL A 73 1.64 1.87 -34.53
N ALA A 74 1.41 3.16 -34.60
CA ALA A 74 0.99 3.81 -35.85
C ALA A 74 2.06 3.71 -36.93
N THR A 75 3.28 3.52 -36.53
CA THR A 75 4.36 3.31 -37.49
C THR A 75 4.50 1.85 -37.83
#